data_246dd78c7f79be945e9f00fcb792f101
#
_entry.id   246dd78c7f79be945e9f00fcb792f101
#
_cell.length_a   1.000
_cell.length_b   1.000
_cell.length_c   1.000
_cell.angle_alpha   90.00
_cell.angle_beta   90.00
_cell.angle_gamma   90.00
#
_symmetry.space_group_name_H-M   'P 1'
#
loop_
_entity.id
_entity.type
_entity.pdbx_description
1 polymer ?
#
loop_
_entity_poly.entity_id
_entity_poly.type
_entity_poly.pdbx_seq_one_letter_code
_entity_poly.pdbx_strand_id
1 'polypeptide(L)'
;IMAPGSSVEIDFPLAKKDDPTSCLTVEISKDKVSSIADCMNHSFPLDSIQREWRYDTQVMHTLHSTDTQQLLSRLVGIFTDNHPDRNMLIDLHISELVIRMMRKQERDFLLSFSAEEPDANHINAALNWIKKNLSQNLSITMLCRIACMSRSRLYYEFKNKLGCSPAELQQQLRLQEAAKRLKKGEIITTICYDLGF
;
A
#
# COMPACT_ATOMS: atom_id res chain seq x y z
N ILE A 1 -6.16 -4.42 -9.77
CA ILE A 1 -7.58 -4.09 -9.63
C ILE A 1 -8.03 -3.49 -10.95
N MET A 2 -9.23 -3.82 -11.39
CA MET A 2 -9.71 -3.47 -12.71
C MET A 2 -11.09 -2.83 -12.60
N ALA A 3 -11.37 -1.87 -13.49
CA ALA A 3 -12.73 -1.34 -13.64
C ALA A 3 -13.65 -2.39 -14.30
N PRO A 4 -14.97 -2.35 -14.04
CA PRO A 4 -15.93 -3.15 -14.76
C PRO A 4 -15.80 -2.91 -16.28
N GLY A 5 -15.77 -4.00 -17.05
CA GLY A 5 -15.62 -3.96 -18.51
C GLY A 5 -14.17 -3.78 -19.03
N SER A 6 -13.18 -3.68 -18.15
CA SER A 6 -11.77 -3.72 -18.55
C SER A 6 -11.34 -5.16 -18.82
N SER A 7 -10.55 -5.38 -19.87
CA SER A 7 -9.89 -6.65 -20.15
C SER A 7 -8.42 -6.58 -19.77
N VAL A 8 -7.90 -7.64 -19.19
CA VAL A 8 -6.48 -7.78 -18.88
C VAL A 8 -6.01 -9.10 -19.42
N GLU A 9 -4.92 -9.07 -20.13
CA GLU A 9 -4.18 -10.26 -20.51
C GLU A 9 -3.18 -10.60 -19.40
N ILE A 10 -3.28 -11.81 -18.86
CA ILE A 10 -2.39 -12.27 -17.79
C ILE A 10 -1.58 -13.42 -18.36
N ASP A 11 -0.28 -13.22 -18.46
CA ASP A 11 0.67 -14.24 -18.86
C ASP A 11 1.25 -14.94 -17.62
N PHE A 12 1.33 -16.27 -17.67
CA PHE A 12 1.90 -17.11 -16.62
C PHE A 12 3.13 -17.87 -17.16
N PRO A 13 4.25 -17.20 -17.40
CA PRO A 13 5.41 -17.79 -18.09
C PRO A 13 6.04 -18.96 -17.34
N LEU A 14 5.75 -19.14 -16.05
CA LEU A 14 6.28 -20.23 -15.22
C LEU A 14 5.26 -21.37 -15.03
N ALA A 15 4.04 -21.23 -15.53
CA ALA A 15 3.02 -22.25 -15.39
C ALA A 15 3.42 -23.52 -16.19
N LYS A 16 3.31 -24.68 -15.55
CA LYS A 16 3.57 -26.00 -16.14
C LYS A 16 2.34 -26.87 -16.05
N LYS A 17 2.23 -27.84 -16.95
CA LYS A 17 1.10 -28.79 -16.94
C LYS A 17 1.00 -29.54 -15.61
N ASP A 18 2.13 -29.87 -14.99
CA ASP A 18 2.23 -30.61 -13.74
C ASP A 18 2.25 -29.70 -12.50
N ASP A 19 2.35 -28.38 -12.70
CA ASP A 19 2.32 -27.34 -11.66
C ASP A 19 1.52 -26.13 -12.19
N PRO A 20 0.18 -26.25 -12.25
CA PRO A 20 -0.67 -25.21 -12.82
C PRO A 20 -0.77 -24.01 -11.88
N THR A 21 -0.77 -22.82 -12.47
CA THR A 21 -1.01 -21.59 -11.73
C THR A 21 -2.50 -21.44 -11.39
N SER A 22 -2.81 -21.14 -10.15
CA SER A 22 -4.16 -20.82 -9.71
C SER A 22 -4.37 -19.30 -9.69
N CYS A 23 -5.47 -18.83 -10.24
CA CYS A 23 -5.88 -17.44 -10.22
C CYS A 23 -7.16 -17.27 -9.40
N LEU A 24 -7.16 -16.32 -8.46
CA LEU A 24 -8.35 -15.93 -7.72
C LEU A 24 -8.82 -14.56 -8.24
N THR A 25 -10.06 -14.51 -8.72
CA THR A 25 -10.73 -13.27 -9.08
C THR A 25 -11.79 -12.94 -8.04
N VAL A 26 -11.72 -11.73 -7.49
CA VAL A 26 -12.71 -11.21 -6.53
C VAL A 26 -13.40 -10.04 -7.20
N GLU A 27 -14.71 -10.18 -7.45
CA GLU A 27 -15.56 -9.11 -7.97
C GLU A 27 -16.29 -8.43 -6.80
N ILE A 28 -16.19 -7.11 -6.73
CA ILE A 28 -16.80 -6.30 -5.67
C ILE A 28 -17.71 -5.27 -6.31
N SER A 29 -18.97 -5.21 -5.87
CA SER A 29 -19.94 -4.26 -6.40
C SER A 29 -19.51 -2.81 -6.13
N LYS A 30 -19.82 -1.92 -7.07
CA LYS A 30 -19.56 -0.48 -6.94
C LYS A 30 -20.26 0.10 -5.71
N ASP A 31 -21.49 -0.33 -5.42
CA ASP A 31 -22.25 0.15 -4.27
C ASP A 31 -21.59 -0.21 -2.94
N LYS A 32 -21.01 -1.41 -2.83
CA LYS A 32 -20.26 -1.81 -1.66
C LYS A 32 -19.02 -0.96 -1.47
N VAL A 33 -18.28 -0.70 -2.55
CA VAL A 33 -17.09 0.17 -2.51
C VAL A 33 -17.45 1.59 -2.10
N SER A 34 -18.52 2.17 -2.67
CA SER A 34 -19.01 3.50 -2.34
C SER A 34 -19.45 3.60 -0.88
N SER A 35 -20.24 2.63 -0.39
CA SER A 35 -20.67 2.60 1.01
C SER A 35 -19.52 2.58 2.01
N ILE A 36 -18.44 1.86 1.69
CA ILE A 36 -17.23 1.81 2.52
C ILE A 36 -16.49 3.15 2.46
N ALA A 37 -16.38 3.75 1.26
CA ALA A 37 -15.77 5.07 1.10
C ALA A 37 -16.53 6.15 1.89
N ASP A 38 -17.86 6.16 1.85
CA ASP A 38 -18.69 7.08 2.62
C ASP A 38 -18.49 6.91 4.13
N CYS A 39 -18.44 5.68 4.60
CA CYS A 39 -18.14 5.37 6.00
C CYS A 39 -16.73 5.88 6.41
N MET A 40 -15.72 5.70 5.55
CA MET A 40 -14.38 6.21 5.78
C MET A 40 -14.34 7.74 5.78
N ASN A 41 -15.05 8.40 4.87
CA ASN A 41 -15.14 9.86 4.81
C ASN A 41 -15.79 10.43 6.08
N HIS A 42 -16.80 9.75 6.61
CA HIS A 42 -17.45 10.18 7.84
C HIS A 42 -16.58 9.94 9.09
N SER A 43 -15.97 8.76 9.22
CA SER A 43 -15.29 8.33 10.44
C SER A 43 -13.79 8.69 10.47
N PHE A 44 -13.17 8.79 9.31
CA PHE A 44 -11.73 8.99 9.15
C PHE A 44 -11.43 9.91 7.97
N PRO A 45 -11.94 11.17 7.97
CA PRO A 45 -11.75 12.08 6.85
C PRO A 45 -10.26 12.31 6.57
N LEU A 46 -9.95 12.56 5.30
CA LEU A 46 -8.60 12.97 4.90
C LEU A 46 -8.37 14.43 5.30
N ASP A 47 -7.17 14.76 5.79
CA ASP A 47 -6.84 16.10 6.33
C ASP A 47 -6.80 17.22 5.28
N SER A 48 -7.00 16.93 4.01
CA SER A 48 -7.05 17.95 2.96
C SER A 48 -8.48 18.30 2.60
N ILE A 49 -8.79 19.59 2.58
CA ILE A 49 -10.12 20.19 2.34
C ILE A 49 -10.78 19.74 1.01
N GLN A 50 -10.01 19.13 0.11
CA GLN A 50 -10.47 18.77 -1.24
C GLN A 50 -10.39 17.27 -1.55
N ARG A 51 -10.02 16.43 -0.58
CA ARG A 51 -9.82 15.01 -0.82
C ARG A 51 -10.77 14.17 0.01
N GLU A 52 -11.42 13.25 -0.68
CA GLU A 52 -12.32 12.27 -0.10
C GLU A 52 -11.80 10.86 -0.38
N TRP A 53 -12.11 9.94 0.50
CA TRP A 53 -11.92 8.53 0.23
C TRP A 53 -12.79 8.16 -0.97
N ARG A 54 -12.15 7.78 -2.04
CA ARG A 54 -12.80 7.26 -3.24
C ARG A 54 -11.92 6.20 -3.87
N TYR A 55 -12.54 5.26 -4.49
CA TYR A 55 -11.82 4.24 -5.22
C TYR A 55 -11.52 4.74 -6.63
N ASP A 56 -10.24 4.80 -6.98
CA ASP A 56 -9.82 5.07 -8.35
C ASP A 56 -9.73 3.74 -9.12
N THR A 57 -10.33 3.72 -10.31
CA THR A 57 -10.41 2.55 -11.17
C THR A 57 -9.16 2.30 -12.02
N GLN A 58 -8.07 3.02 -11.77
CA GLN A 58 -6.82 2.78 -12.46
C GLN A 58 -6.31 1.36 -12.17
N VAL A 59 -5.84 0.69 -13.22
CA VAL A 59 -5.22 -0.63 -13.08
C VAL A 59 -3.94 -0.49 -12.27
N MET A 60 -3.91 -1.09 -11.09
CA MET A 60 -2.74 -1.07 -10.21
C MET A 60 -2.16 -2.47 -10.07
N HIS A 61 -0.93 -2.64 -10.51
CA HIS A 61 -0.13 -3.82 -10.17
C HIS A 61 0.59 -3.57 -8.85
N THR A 62 0.17 -4.23 -7.80
CA THR A 62 0.79 -4.06 -6.49
C THR A 62 1.14 -5.39 -5.86
N LEU A 63 2.33 -5.46 -5.26
CA LEU A 63 2.64 -6.55 -4.35
C LEU A 63 1.75 -6.40 -3.10
N HIS A 64 1.05 -7.46 -2.75
CA HIS A 64 0.23 -7.49 -1.55
C HIS A 64 1.10 -7.68 -0.31
N SER A 65 0.76 -6.98 0.78
CA SER A 65 1.37 -7.25 2.09
C SER A 65 1.00 -8.66 2.57
N THR A 66 1.79 -9.20 3.48
CA THR A 66 1.52 -10.50 4.12
C THR A 66 0.11 -10.54 4.71
N ASP A 67 -0.34 -9.45 5.34
CA ASP A 67 -1.68 -9.35 5.92
C ASP A 67 -2.78 -9.45 4.85
N THR A 68 -2.57 -8.82 3.68
CA THR A 68 -3.54 -8.91 2.56
C THR A 68 -3.56 -10.33 1.97
N GLN A 69 -2.42 -10.99 1.89
CA GLN A 69 -2.34 -12.39 1.46
C GLN A 69 -3.08 -13.32 2.43
N GLN A 70 -2.89 -13.13 3.74
CA GLN A 70 -3.62 -13.89 4.77
C GLN A 70 -5.13 -13.64 4.71
N LEU A 71 -5.55 -12.39 4.48
CA LEU A 71 -6.96 -12.05 4.29
C LEU A 71 -7.55 -12.79 3.08
N LEU A 72 -6.87 -12.78 1.95
CA LEU A 72 -7.30 -13.51 0.75
C LEU A 72 -7.34 -15.01 0.98
N SER A 73 -6.37 -15.59 1.67
CA SER A 73 -6.37 -17.01 2.03
C SER A 73 -7.56 -17.38 2.92
N ARG A 74 -7.91 -16.52 3.90
CA ARG A 74 -9.11 -16.71 4.74
C ARG A 74 -10.39 -16.63 3.93
N LEU A 75 -10.49 -15.68 2.98
CA LEU A 75 -11.63 -15.59 2.07
C LEU A 75 -11.82 -16.90 1.30
N VAL A 76 -10.75 -17.46 0.72
CA VAL A 76 -10.80 -18.74 0.02
C VAL A 76 -11.31 -19.84 0.96
N GLY A 77 -10.78 -19.93 2.18
CA GLY A 77 -11.21 -20.91 3.19
C GLY A 77 -12.71 -20.83 3.49
N ILE A 78 -13.25 -19.62 3.68
CA ILE A 78 -14.68 -19.42 3.94
C ILE A 78 -15.55 -19.94 2.78
N PHE A 79 -15.08 -19.81 1.54
CA PHE A 79 -15.78 -20.34 0.37
C PHE A 79 -15.71 -21.86 0.30
N THR A 80 -14.56 -22.47 0.61
CA THR A 80 -14.34 -23.91 0.50
C THR A 80 -15.00 -24.69 1.65
N ASP A 81 -14.98 -24.14 2.87
CA ASP A 81 -15.45 -24.82 4.08
C ASP A 81 -16.98 -24.77 4.27
N ASN A 82 -17.70 -24.09 3.38
CA ASN A 82 -19.16 -23.91 3.42
C ASN A 82 -19.69 -23.50 4.81
N HIS A 83 -19.01 -22.52 5.44
CA HIS A 83 -19.35 -22.04 6.78
C HIS A 83 -20.81 -21.56 6.87
N PRO A 84 -21.57 -21.84 7.96
CA PRO A 84 -22.96 -21.42 8.10
C PRO A 84 -23.14 -19.88 8.01
N ASP A 85 -22.19 -19.11 8.54
CA ASP A 85 -22.18 -17.65 8.50
C ASP A 85 -21.40 -17.07 7.31
N ARG A 86 -21.20 -17.88 6.26
CA ARG A 86 -20.36 -17.56 5.11
C ARG A 86 -20.61 -16.18 4.55
N ASN A 87 -21.86 -15.81 4.32
CA ASN A 87 -22.22 -14.54 3.69
C ASN A 87 -21.79 -13.34 4.54
N MET A 88 -21.98 -13.41 5.86
CA MET A 88 -21.56 -12.35 6.79
C MET A 88 -20.04 -12.25 6.87
N LEU A 89 -19.35 -13.37 6.93
CA LEU A 89 -17.88 -13.42 6.99
C LEU A 89 -17.26 -12.90 5.70
N ILE A 90 -17.81 -13.26 4.54
CA ILE A 90 -17.36 -12.72 3.25
C ILE A 90 -17.53 -11.20 3.23
N ASP A 91 -18.69 -10.68 3.65
CA ASP A 91 -18.97 -9.24 3.65
C ASP A 91 -17.97 -8.45 4.52
N LEU A 92 -17.64 -8.98 5.70
CA LEU A 92 -16.63 -8.39 6.59
C LEU A 92 -15.23 -8.40 5.96
N HIS A 93 -14.81 -9.52 5.38
CA HIS A 93 -13.48 -9.63 4.78
C HIS A 93 -13.35 -8.82 3.49
N ILE A 94 -14.41 -8.70 2.70
CA ILE A 94 -14.46 -7.81 1.54
C ILE A 94 -14.37 -6.34 2.00
N SER A 95 -15.06 -5.97 3.08
CA SER A 95 -14.96 -4.63 3.63
C SER A 95 -13.54 -4.30 4.09
N GLU A 96 -12.89 -5.24 4.79
CA GLU A 96 -11.48 -5.10 5.18
C GLU A 96 -10.57 -4.95 3.96
N LEU A 97 -10.78 -5.77 2.92
CA LEU A 97 -9.98 -5.70 1.69
C LEU A 97 -10.09 -4.32 1.03
N VAL A 98 -11.31 -3.80 0.87
CA VAL A 98 -11.54 -2.48 0.26
C VAL A 98 -10.89 -1.37 1.08
N ILE A 99 -11.01 -1.39 2.41
CA ILE A 99 -10.36 -0.42 3.30
C ILE A 99 -8.84 -0.44 3.11
N ARG A 100 -8.23 -1.63 3.10
CA ARG A 100 -6.78 -1.79 2.88
C ARG A 100 -6.34 -1.25 1.53
N MET A 101 -7.16 -1.46 0.50
CA MET A 101 -6.89 -0.97 -0.85
C MET A 101 -6.96 0.55 -0.92
N MET A 102 -8.00 1.18 -0.37
CA MET A 102 -8.13 2.64 -0.31
C MET A 102 -6.99 3.28 0.47
N ARG A 103 -6.61 2.71 1.63
CA ARG A 103 -5.46 3.17 2.41
C ARG A 103 -4.16 3.08 1.62
N LYS A 104 -3.99 2.04 0.83
CA LYS A 104 -2.81 1.90 -0.02
C LYS A 104 -2.79 2.93 -1.14
N GLN A 105 -3.91 3.17 -1.81
CA GLN A 105 -4.01 4.21 -2.85
C GLN A 105 -3.67 5.59 -2.28
N GLU A 106 -4.20 5.94 -1.11
CA GLU A 106 -3.89 7.20 -0.44
C GLU A 106 -2.40 7.32 -0.10
N ARG A 107 -1.81 6.25 0.41
CA ARG A 107 -0.36 6.20 0.68
C ARG A 107 0.47 6.39 -0.58
N ASP A 108 0.13 5.67 -1.66
CA ASP A 108 0.87 5.74 -2.92
C ASP A 108 0.75 7.15 -3.53
N PHE A 109 -0.43 7.78 -3.42
CA PHE A 109 -0.63 9.17 -3.80
C PHE A 109 0.24 10.12 -2.97
N LEU A 110 0.22 10.03 -1.64
CA LEU A 110 1.05 10.87 -0.78
C LEU A 110 2.54 10.71 -1.11
N LEU A 111 2.96 9.49 -1.41
CA LEU A 111 4.34 9.23 -1.83
C LEU A 111 4.66 9.84 -3.19
N SER A 112 3.75 9.83 -4.16
CA SER A 112 3.97 10.46 -5.46
C SER A 112 3.93 11.99 -5.36
N PHE A 113 2.91 12.53 -4.69
CA PHE A 113 2.72 13.97 -4.51
C PHE A 113 3.88 14.64 -3.77
N SER A 114 4.48 13.95 -2.80
CA SER A 114 5.66 14.44 -2.09
C SER A 114 6.88 14.66 -3.01
N ALA A 115 6.88 14.10 -4.22
CA ALA A 115 7.95 14.32 -5.20
C ALA A 115 7.73 15.59 -6.03
N GLU A 116 6.47 16.01 -6.21
CA GLU A 116 6.09 17.15 -7.05
C GLU A 116 6.07 18.47 -6.26
N GLU A 117 5.59 18.46 -5.01
CA GLU A 117 5.52 19.64 -4.12
C GLU A 117 6.11 19.35 -2.73
N PRO A 118 7.44 19.43 -2.58
CA PRO A 118 8.12 19.03 -1.34
C PRO A 118 7.72 19.83 -0.09
N ASP A 119 7.34 21.09 -0.25
CA ASP A 119 7.12 22.03 0.85
C ASP A 119 5.64 22.24 1.21
N ALA A 120 4.72 21.66 0.45
CA ALA A 120 3.28 21.86 0.64
C ALA A 120 2.73 21.26 1.96
N ASN A 121 3.46 20.34 2.59
CA ASN A 121 3.06 19.71 3.84
C ASN A 121 4.29 19.22 4.61
N HIS A 122 4.31 19.43 5.92
CA HIS A 122 5.38 18.99 6.82
C HIS A 122 5.73 17.50 6.71
N ILE A 123 4.74 16.63 6.51
CA ILE A 123 4.96 15.19 6.27
C ILE A 123 5.65 14.97 4.92
N ASN A 124 5.28 15.71 3.88
CA ASN A 124 5.90 15.61 2.56
C ASN A 124 7.39 15.97 2.61
N ALA A 125 7.76 16.97 3.36
CA ALA A 125 9.16 17.33 3.57
C ALA A 125 9.96 16.19 4.22
N ALA A 126 9.39 15.53 5.25
CA ALA A 126 9.99 14.35 5.88
C ALA A 126 10.10 13.16 4.92
N LEU A 127 9.04 12.90 4.12
CA LEU A 127 9.02 11.85 3.10
C LEU A 127 10.10 12.06 2.03
N ASN A 128 10.22 13.29 1.54
CA ASN A 128 11.24 13.65 0.56
C ASN A 128 12.65 13.46 1.10
N TRP A 129 12.86 13.84 2.37
CA TRP A 129 14.15 13.61 2.99
C TRP A 129 14.49 12.12 3.06
N ILE A 130 13.56 11.27 3.50
CA ILE A 130 13.76 9.81 3.54
C ILE A 130 14.11 9.28 2.14
N LYS A 131 13.35 9.66 1.11
CA LYS A 131 13.58 9.22 -0.27
C LYS A 131 14.95 9.60 -0.81
N LYS A 132 15.41 10.82 -0.51
CA LYS A 132 16.71 11.32 -0.96
C LYS A 132 17.89 10.74 -0.17
N ASN A 133 17.63 10.18 1.01
CA ASN A 133 18.67 9.71 1.95
C ASN A 133 18.47 8.24 2.32
N LEU A 134 18.14 7.39 1.36
CA LEU A 134 17.87 5.97 1.60
C LEU A 134 19.09 5.24 2.20
N SER A 135 20.32 5.56 1.75
CA SER A 135 21.56 4.93 2.23
C SER A 135 21.96 5.33 3.64
N GLN A 136 21.45 6.45 4.14
CA GLN A 136 21.86 6.99 5.44
C GLN A 136 21.03 6.39 6.59
N ASN A 137 21.63 6.37 7.79
CA ASN A 137 20.90 6.04 9.00
C ASN A 137 19.82 7.08 9.29
N LEU A 138 18.61 6.62 9.56
CA LEU A 138 17.47 7.48 9.81
C LEU A 138 17.62 8.23 11.14
N SER A 139 17.73 9.55 11.07
CA SER A 139 17.71 10.40 12.24
C SER A 139 16.31 10.92 12.52
N ILE A 140 15.63 10.38 13.52
CA ILE A 140 14.29 10.84 13.94
C ILE A 140 14.33 12.31 14.38
N THR A 141 15.40 12.74 15.04
CA THR A 141 15.57 14.14 15.45
C THR A 141 15.61 15.08 14.23
N MET A 142 16.29 14.66 13.16
CA MET A 142 16.33 15.43 11.91
C MET A 142 14.94 15.47 11.25
N LEU A 143 14.25 14.35 11.17
CA LEU A 143 12.89 14.31 10.62
C LEU A 143 11.91 15.19 11.41
N CYS A 144 12.01 15.21 12.74
CA CYS A 144 11.20 16.10 13.58
C CYS A 144 11.46 17.59 13.26
N ARG A 145 12.71 17.96 13.01
CA ARG A 145 13.06 19.33 12.61
C ARG A 145 12.48 19.68 11.23
N ILE A 146 12.67 18.79 10.26
CA ILE A 146 12.19 18.98 8.88
C ILE A 146 10.66 19.09 8.86
N ALA A 147 9.97 18.19 9.60
CA ALA A 147 8.52 18.18 9.67
C ALA A 147 7.95 19.21 10.68
N CYS A 148 8.77 19.98 11.37
CA CYS A 148 8.33 20.89 12.43
C CYS A 148 7.38 20.23 13.44
N MET A 149 7.66 18.97 13.81
CA MET A 149 6.80 18.14 14.66
C MET A 149 7.57 17.58 15.85
N SER A 150 6.84 17.35 16.97
CA SER A 150 7.36 16.53 18.06
C SER A 150 7.52 15.07 17.61
N ARG A 151 8.35 14.30 18.30
CA ARG A 151 8.56 12.88 18.01
C ARG A 151 7.26 12.07 18.03
N SER A 152 6.44 12.28 19.06
CA SER A 152 5.16 11.57 19.18
C SER A 152 4.21 11.90 18.04
N ARG A 153 4.13 13.18 17.64
CA ARG A 153 3.29 13.62 16.52
C ARG A 153 3.80 13.06 15.20
N LEU A 154 5.11 13.07 14.96
CA LEU A 154 5.71 12.49 13.76
C LEU A 154 5.33 11.00 13.59
N TYR A 155 5.48 10.19 14.65
CA TYR A 155 5.10 8.78 14.61
C TYR A 155 3.59 8.59 14.42
N TYR A 156 2.77 9.39 15.08
CA TYR A 156 1.31 9.36 14.92
C TYR A 156 0.91 9.65 13.47
N GLU A 157 1.43 10.73 12.87
CA GLU A 157 1.13 11.12 11.49
C GLU A 157 1.60 10.05 10.49
N PHE A 158 2.82 9.51 10.67
CA PHE A 158 3.32 8.43 9.84
C PHE A 158 2.43 7.19 9.92
N LYS A 159 2.06 6.78 11.14
CA LYS A 159 1.20 5.60 11.32
C LYS A 159 -0.19 5.81 10.76
N ASN A 160 -0.77 7.00 10.98
CA ASN A 160 -2.11 7.32 10.51
C ASN A 160 -2.20 7.45 8.98
N LYS A 161 -1.27 8.19 8.37
CA LYS A 161 -1.31 8.48 6.92
C LYS A 161 -0.65 7.38 6.07
N LEU A 162 0.41 6.77 6.55
CA LEU A 162 1.23 5.84 5.79
C LEU A 162 1.14 4.39 6.28
N GLY A 163 0.48 4.15 7.42
CA GLY A 163 0.32 2.83 8.01
C GLY A 163 1.60 2.25 8.62
N CYS A 164 2.71 2.98 8.63
CA CYS A 164 4.02 2.50 9.09
C CYS A 164 4.79 3.61 9.81
N SER A 165 5.84 3.25 10.54
CA SER A 165 6.78 4.20 11.11
C SER A 165 7.75 4.75 10.06
N PRO A 166 8.48 5.86 10.35
CA PRO A 166 9.51 6.39 9.46
C PRO A 166 10.60 5.37 9.11
N ALA A 167 11.02 4.54 10.08
CA ALA A 167 12.03 3.51 9.88
C ALA A 167 11.53 2.36 9.00
N GLU A 168 10.32 1.89 9.24
CA GLU A 168 9.66 0.87 8.39
C GLU A 168 9.50 1.39 6.96
N LEU A 169 9.14 2.67 6.79
CA LEU A 169 9.04 3.26 5.46
C LEU A 169 10.38 3.27 4.74
N GLN A 170 11.45 3.73 5.41
CA GLN A 170 12.78 3.73 4.81
C GLN A 170 13.19 2.32 4.37
N GLN A 171 12.98 1.32 5.22
CA GLN A 171 13.28 -0.07 4.91
C GLN A 171 12.48 -0.57 3.69
N GLN A 172 11.20 -0.25 3.62
CA GLN A 172 10.37 -0.63 2.47
C GLN A 172 10.86 0.02 1.16
N LEU A 173 11.21 1.31 1.21
CA LEU A 173 11.74 2.03 0.05
C LEU A 173 13.11 1.47 -0.40
N ARG A 174 13.99 1.11 0.55
CA ARG A 174 15.25 0.42 0.26
C ARG A 174 15.00 -0.90 -0.46
N LEU A 175 14.10 -1.73 0.05
CA LEU A 175 13.75 -3.01 -0.57
C LEU A 175 13.15 -2.85 -1.96
N GLN A 176 12.29 -1.85 -2.16
CA GLN A 176 11.73 -1.54 -3.48
C GLN A 176 12.81 -1.13 -4.48
N GLU A 177 13.73 -0.25 -4.07
CA GLU A 177 14.83 0.18 -4.94
C GLU A 177 15.82 -0.98 -5.20
N ALA A 178 16.12 -1.80 -4.18
CA ALA A 178 16.93 -2.99 -4.36
C ALA A 178 16.31 -3.96 -5.38
N ALA A 179 15.01 -4.24 -5.27
CA ALA A 179 14.31 -5.11 -6.21
C ALA A 179 14.33 -4.56 -7.65
N LYS A 180 14.20 -3.24 -7.81
CA LYS A 180 14.27 -2.57 -9.09
C LYS A 180 15.67 -2.67 -9.72
N ARG A 181 16.73 -2.49 -8.92
CA ARG A 181 18.12 -2.58 -9.37
C ARG A 181 18.51 -4.03 -9.70
N LEU A 182 18.05 -5.01 -8.90
CA LEU A 182 18.24 -6.44 -9.19
C LEU A 182 17.62 -6.84 -10.54
N LYS A 183 16.43 -6.34 -10.87
CA LYS A 183 15.77 -6.57 -12.18
C LYS A 183 16.59 -6.00 -13.35
N LYS A 184 17.44 -5.01 -13.11
CA LYS A 184 18.37 -4.46 -14.10
C LYS A 184 19.69 -5.23 -14.19
N GLY A 185 19.88 -6.29 -13.39
CA GLY A 185 21.06 -7.12 -13.39
C GLY A 185 22.22 -6.59 -12.53
N GLU A 186 21.98 -5.63 -11.63
CA GLU A 186 23.01 -5.13 -10.73
C GLU A 186 23.36 -6.18 -9.66
N ILE A 187 24.62 -6.16 -9.20
CA ILE A 187 25.14 -7.12 -8.23
C ILE A 187 24.58 -6.82 -6.84
N ILE A 188 24.07 -7.85 -6.16
CA ILE A 188 23.38 -7.71 -4.86
C ILE A 188 24.26 -7.07 -3.77
N THR A 189 25.54 -7.40 -3.70
CA THR A 189 26.48 -6.81 -2.72
C THR A 189 26.64 -5.32 -2.92
N THR A 190 26.73 -4.85 -4.15
CA THR A 190 26.78 -3.42 -4.50
C THR A 190 25.50 -2.72 -4.09
N ILE A 191 24.35 -3.31 -4.41
CA ILE A 191 23.03 -2.76 -4.04
C ILE A 191 22.90 -2.62 -2.52
N CYS A 192 23.29 -3.66 -1.76
CA CYS A 192 23.22 -3.62 -0.30
C CYS A 192 24.10 -2.51 0.27
N TYR A 193 25.33 -2.39 -0.20
CA TYR A 193 26.24 -1.34 0.25
C TYR A 193 25.70 0.06 -0.07
N ASP A 194 25.24 0.29 -1.31
CA ASP A 194 24.75 1.58 -1.77
C ASP A 194 23.46 2.02 -1.06
N LEU A 195 22.61 1.08 -0.67
CA LEU A 195 21.34 1.35 0.00
C LEU A 195 21.47 1.33 1.53
N GLY A 196 22.64 0.99 2.09
CA GLY A 196 22.91 1.02 3.52
C GLY A 196 22.21 -0.10 4.31
N PHE A 197 22.18 -1.31 3.74
CA PHE A 197 21.76 -2.53 4.44
C PHE A 197 22.87 -3.06 5.35
#